data_cd303df80d8d432d828552165e6ca88d
#
_entry.id   cd303df80d8d432d828552165e6ca88d
#
_cell.length_a   1.000
_cell.length_b   1.000
_cell.length_c   1.000
_cell.angle_alpha   90.00
_cell.angle_beta   90.00
_cell.angle_gamma   90.00
#
_symmetry.space_group_name_H-M   'P 1'
#
loop_
_entity.id
_entity.type
_entity.pdbx_description
1 polymer ?
#
loop_
_entity_poly.entity_id
_entity_poly.type
_entity_poly.pdbx_seq_one_letter_code
_entity_poly.pdbx_strand_id
1 'polypeptide(L)'
;MNKLLVTMIVLLLIGGCSTNWNFENTGLAKEHFDGNMYEYLRSDSYNWDSIRLIIERAELVPLFEGKDPITFIGPTNHSVRKWMNDKFINCINDIDKDACIKIVKDHLFAGKILRDDIPQGKYLTQEGGDVYTTLSGKSIWMGLFYEDYGNVVEGGVRVIYLKGDVTIDIASSNIQPTNGVVHSLIYNYVLGGL
;
A
#
# COMPACT_ATOMS: atom_id res chain seq x y z
N MET A 1 -47.97 -36.21 -2.48
CA MET A 1 -46.73 -35.53 -2.88
C MET A 1 -45.63 -36.58 -2.79
N ASN A 2 -45.01 -36.96 -3.90
CA ASN A 2 -44.11 -38.12 -3.96
C ASN A 2 -42.86 -37.86 -3.12
N LYS A 3 -42.51 -38.77 -2.21
CA LYS A 3 -41.30 -38.70 -1.36
C LYS A 3 -40.02 -38.44 -2.21
N LEU A 4 -40.03 -39.00 -3.43
CA LEU A 4 -38.94 -38.81 -4.41
C LEU A 4 -38.78 -37.32 -4.83
N LEU A 5 -39.90 -36.62 -5.02
CA LEU A 5 -39.87 -35.18 -5.40
C LEU A 5 -39.36 -34.29 -4.28
N VAL A 6 -39.73 -34.59 -3.04
CA VAL A 6 -39.24 -33.88 -1.85
C VAL A 6 -37.74 -34.09 -1.65
N THR A 7 -37.24 -35.32 -1.83
CA THR A 7 -35.84 -35.64 -1.73
C THR A 7 -35.01 -34.93 -2.82
N MET A 8 -35.53 -34.85 -4.05
CA MET A 8 -34.88 -34.15 -5.16
C MET A 8 -34.81 -32.62 -4.93
N ILE A 9 -35.88 -32.03 -4.36
CA ILE A 9 -35.89 -30.61 -4.00
C ILE A 9 -34.89 -30.30 -2.87
N VAL A 10 -34.80 -31.18 -1.85
CA VAL A 10 -33.83 -31.02 -0.76
C VAL A 10 -32.39 -31.15 -1.26
N LEU A 11 -32.11 -32.08 -2.18
CA LEU A 11 -30.79 -32.21 -2.79
C LEU A 11 -30.39 -30.99 -3.64
N LEU A 12 -31.36 -30.34 -4.31
CA LEU A 12 -31.09 -29.09 -5.07
C LEU A 12 -30.81 -27.87 -4.17
N LEU A 13 -31.30 -27.89 -2.93
CA LEU A 13 -31.08 -26.80 -1.97
C LEU A 13 -29.75 -26.92 -1.24
N ILE A 14 -29.06 -28.05 -1.24
CA ILE A 14 -27.76 -28.27 -0.59
C ILE A 14 -26.59 -27.87 -1.51
N GLY A 15 -26.82 -27.67 -2.81
CA GLY A 15 -25.83 -27.18 -3.79
C GLY A 15 -25.59 -25.67 -3.72
N GLY A 16 -25.93 -25.01 -2.58
CA GLY A 16 -25.85 -23.59 -2.42
C GLY A 16 -24.44 -23.10 -2.16
N CYS A 17 -24.02 -22.24 -3.00
CA CYS A 17 -23.01 -21.18 -2.84
C CYS A 17 -21.71 -21.59 -2.14
N SER A 18 -20.70 -21.93 -2.91
CA SER A 18 -19.34 -21.75 -2.42
C SER A 18 -19.12 -20.24 -2.28
N THR A 19 -18.98 -19.76 -1.04
CA THR A 19 -18.76 -18.35 -0.72
C THR A 19 -17.38 -17.85 -1.15
N ASN A 20 -16.56 -18.71 -1.74
CA ASN A 20 -15.19 -18.39 -2.18
C ASN A 20 -15.14 -17.61 -3.49
N TRP A 21 -16.22 -17.43 -4.21
CA TRP A 21 -16.20 -16.70 -5.49
C TRP A 21 -15.66 -15.26 -5.39
N ASN A 22 -15.95 -14.58 -4.30
CA ASN A 22 -15.48 -13.19 -4.12
C ASN A 22 -13.97 -13.07 -3.86
N PHE A 23 -13.28 -14.21 -3.65
CA PHE A 23 -11.84 -14.28 -3.37
C PHE A 23 -11.08 -15.07 -4.44
N GLU A 24 -11.71 -15.41 -5.56
CA GLU A 24 -10.99 -16.00 -6.68
C GLU A 24 -9.99 -15.02 -7.25
N ASN A 25 -8.74 -15.47 -7.40
CA ASN A 25 -7.70 -14.70 -8.09
C ASN A 25 -8.10 -14.61 -9.58
N THR A 26 -8.75 -13.52 -9.94
CA THR A 26 -9.19 -13.25 -11.32
C THR A 26 -8.02 -12.91 -12.25
N GLY A 27 -6.78 -12.84 -11.74
CA GLY A 27 -5.60 -12.41 -12.49
C GLY A 27 -5.57 -10.91 -12.78
N LEU A 28 -6.56 -10.14 -12.32
CA LEU A 28 -6.62 -8.68 -12.49
C LEU A 28 -5.71 -7.96 -11.48
N ALA A 29 -5.56 -8.51 -10.27
CA ALA A 29 -4.63 -8.01 -9.28
C ALA A 29 -3.32 -8.80 -9.38
N LYS A 30 -2.31 -8.21 -10.02
CA LYS A 30 -0.97 -8.80 -10.11
C LYS A 30 -0.10 -8.26 -8.98
N GLU A 31 0.34 -9.16 -8.12
CA GLU A 31 1.30 -8.84 -7.06
C GLU A 31 2.68 -8.51 -7.62
N HIS A 32 3.12 -9.23 -8.66
CA HIS A 32 4.43 -9.06 -9.29
C HIS A 32 4.36 -8.17 -10.53
N PHE A 33 5.34 -7.28 -10.64
CA PHE A 33 5.55 -6.42 -11.80
C PHE A 33 6.89 -6.76 -12.46
N ASP A 34 6.85 -7.02 -13.78
CA ASP A 34 8.02 -7.39 -14.58
C ASP A 34 8.84 -6.14 -14.98
N GLY A 35 9.43 -5.47 -13.99
CA GLY A 35 10.20 -4.26 -14.16
C GLY A 35 10.70 -3.76 -12.81
N ASN A 36 11.57 -2.75 -12.81
CA ASN A 36 12.01 -2.12 -11.57
C ASN A 36 10.94 -1.18 -10.98
N MET A 37 11.19 -0.66 -9.79
CA MET A 37 10.24 0.19 -9.09
C MET A 37 9.94 1.50 -9.85
N TYR A 38 10.93 2.10 -10.50
CA TYR A 38 10.70 3.30 -11.29
C TYR A 38 9.82 3.03 -12.52
N GLU A 39 10.03 1.90 -13.19
CA GLU A 39 9.17 1.46 -14.30
C GLU A 39 7.74 1.19 -13.85
N TYR A 40 7.56 0.61 -12.65
CA TYR A 40 6.23 0.45 -12.05
C TYR A 40 5.54 1.80 -11.86
N LEU A 41 6.20 2.78 -11.25
CA LEU A 41 5.62 4.11 -11.04
C LEU A 41 5.29 4.80 -12.38
N ARG A 42 6.08 4.60 -13.41
CA ARG A 42 5.79 5.10 -14.76
C ARG A 42 4.62 4.42 -15.45
N SER A 43 4.38 3.15 -15.15
CA SER A 43 3.31 2.37 -15.79
C SER A 43 1.90 2.81 -15.38
N ASP A 44 1.76 3.48 -14.24
CA ASP A 44 0.49 3.96 -13.71
C ASP A 44 0.57 5.47 -13.37
N SER A 45 0.52 6.29 -14.42
CA SER A 45 0.57 7.75 -14.30
C SER A 45 -0.63 8.32 -13.54
N TYR A 46 -1.77 7.62 -13.53
CA TYR A 46 -2.96 8.05 -12.80
C TYR A 46 -2.71 8.15 -11.30
N ASN A 47 -1.96 7.21 -10.75
CA ASN A 47 -1.66 7.16 -9.32
C ASN A 47 -0.32 7.80 -8.94
N TRP A 48 0.72 7.73 -9.79
CA TRP A 48 2.10 7.95 -9.37
C TRP A 48 2.83 9.11 -10.07
N ASP A 49 2.21 9.79 -11.04
CA ASP A 49 2.93 10.79 -11.85
C ASP A 49 3.53 11.94 -11.01
N SER A 50 2.76 12.45 -10.04
CA SER A 50 3.22 13.56 -9.21
C SER A 50 4.42 13.19 -8.32
N ILE A 51 4.37 12.02 -7.66
CA ILE A 51 5.52 11.59 -6.83
C ILE A 51 6.71 11.18 -7.69
N ARG A 52 6.49 10.61 -8.87
CA ARG A 52 7.54 10.33 -9.85
C ARG A 52 8.30 11.60 -10.24
N LEU A 53 7.60 12.69 -10.54
CA LEU A 53 8.22 13.97 -10.84
C LEU A 53 9.01 14.54 -9.64
N ILE A 54 8.54 14.32 -8.41
CA ILE A 54 9.30 14.69 -7.19
C ILE A 54 10.58 13.83 -7.08
N ILE A 55 10.52 12.54 -7.40
CA ILE A 55 11.69 11.63 -7.42
C ILE A 55 12.72 12.12 -8.47
N GLU A 56 12.27 12.51 -9.66
CA GLU A 56 13.12 13.07 -10.70
C GLU A 56 13.76 14.39 -10.25
N ARG A 57 12.96 15.30 -9.68
CA ARG A 57 13.43 16.58 -9.14
C ARG A 57 14.44 16.40 -8.03
N ALA A 58 14.30 15.36 -7.20
CA ALA A 58 15.24 14.96 -6.16
C ALA A 58 16.52 14.31 -6.71
N GLU A 59 16.58 13.97 -8.00
CA GLU A 59 17.65 13.18 -8.63
C GLU A 59 17.84 11.79 -7.99
N LEU A 60 16.75 11.19 -7.49
CA LEU A 60 16.75 9.90 -6.81
C LEU A 60 16.30 8.73 -7.69
N VAL A 61 16.10 8.93 -9.00
CA VAL A 61 15.75 7.88 -9.95
C VAL A 61 16.70 6.67 -9.86
N PRO A 62 18.04 6.83 -9.76
CA PRO A 62 18.95 5.69 -9.64
C PRO A 62 18.69 4.79 -8.43
N LEU A 63 18.10 5.33 -7.35
CA LEU A 63 17.74 4.55 -6.16
C LEU A 63 16.54 3.62 -6.45
N PHE A 64 15.59 4.07 -7.28
CA PHE A 64 14.41 3.31 -7.68
C PHE A 64 14.70 2.30 -8.82
N GLU A 65 15.77 2.49 -9.56
CA GLU A 65 16.24 1.58 -10.62
C GLU A 65 17.33 0.62 -10.12
N GLY A 66 17.88 0.89 -8.93
CA GLY A 66 18.96 0.12 -8.33
C GLY A 66 18.60 -1.33 -8.04
N LYS A 67 19.62 -2.13 -7.72
CA LYS A 67 19.46 -3.56 -7.39
C LYS A 67 19.23 -3.81 -5.90
N ASP A 68 19.61 -2.86 -5.05
CA ASP A 68 19.40 -2.98 -3.62
C ASP A 68 17.89 -2.91 -3.34
N PRO A 69 17.32 -3.89 -2.63
CA PRO A 69 15.90 -3.92 -2.41
C PRO A 69 15.45 -2.77 -1.50
N ILE A 70 14.37 -2.12 -1.89
CA ILE A 70 13.75 -1.04 -1.13
C ILE A 70 12.25 -1.26 -1.01
N THR A 71 11.66 -0.70 0.04
CA THR A 71 10.21 -0.59 0.18
C THR A 71 9.80 0.86 0.04
N PHE A 72 8.87 1.12 -0.84
CA PHE A 72 8.30 2.44 -1.06
C PHE A 72 6.85 2.47 -0.56
N ILE A 73 6.58 3.30 0.45
CA ILE A 73 5.24 3.58 0.95
C ILE A 73 4.79 4.90 0.31
N GLY A 74 4.20 4.77 -0.89
CA GLY A 74 4.01 5.88 -1.82
C GLY A 74 2.74 6.69 -1.60
N PRO A 75 2.85 8.04 -1.54
CA PRO A 75 1.71 8.93 -1.65
C PRO A 75 1.20 8.99 -3.09
N THR A 76 -0.12 9.00 -3.26
CA THR A 76 -0.73 9.08 -4.59
C THR A 76 -0.70 10.52 -5.14
N ASN A 77 -1.02 10.67 -6.42
CA ASN A 77 -1.19 11.99 -7.07
C ASN A 77 -2.15 12.90 -6.30
N HIS A 78 -3.19 12.33 -5.69
CA HIS A 78 -4.15 13.10 -4.90
C HIS A 78 -3.49 13.71 -3.67
N SER A 79 -2.71 12.91 -2.94
CA SER A 79 -1.96 13.34 -1.75
C SER A 79 -0.96 14.45 -2.06
N VAL A 80 -0.21 14.28 -3.16
CA VAL A 80 0.78 15.28 -3.60
C VAL A 80 0.11 16.59 -3.99
N ARG A 81 -0.95 16.53 -4.82
CA ARG A 81 -1.68 17.73 -5.26
C ARG A 81 -2.33 18.46 -4.09
N LYS A 82 -2.93 17.72 -3.16
CA LYS A 82 -3.50 18.33 -1.96
C LYS A 82 -2.44 19.09 -1.17
N TRP A 83 -1.30 18.48 -0.91
CA TRP A 83 -0.18 19.11 -0.20
C TRP A 83 0.34 20.35 -0.94
N MET A 84 0.50 20.28 -2.28
CA MET A 84 0.89 21.43 -3.08
C MET A 84 -0.11 22.58 -2.97
N ASN A 85 -1.40 22.30 -3.04
CA ASN A 85 -2.45 23.29 -2.89
C ASN A 85 -2.42 23.95 -1.50
N ASP A 86 -2.28 23.15 -0.44
CA ASP A 86 -2.20 23.63 0.94
C ASP A 86 -0.95 24.52 1.18
N LYS A 87 0.10 24.34 0.38
CA LYS A 87 1.35 25.11 0.42
C LYS A 87 1.42 26.22 -0.64
N PHE A 88 0.37 26.41 -1.45
CA PHE A 88 0.35 27.36 -2.56
C PHE A 88 1.47 27.13 -3.59
N ILE A 89 1.86 25.87 -3.82
CA ILE A 89 2.86 25.46 -4.81
C ILE A 89 2.14 25.17 -6.12
N ASN A 90 2.50 25.88 -7.18
CA ASN A 90 1.83 25.74 -8.48
C ASN A 90 2.44 24.64 -9.36
N CYS A 91 3.72 24.39 -9.21
CA CYS A 91 4.48 23.44 -10.03
C CYS A 91 5.48 22.66 -9.19
N ILE A 92 5.71 21.39 -9.53
CA ILE A 92 6.71 20.55 -8.83
C ILE A 92 8.11 21.16 -8.95
N ASN A 93 8.41 21.86 -10.05
CA ASN A 93 9.69 22.53 -10.23
C ASN A 93 9.90 23.70 -9.25
N ASP A 94 8.86 24.23 -8.62
CA ASP A 94 8.95 25.28 -7.61
C ASP A 94 9.30 24.71 -6.22
N ILE A 95 9.26 23.38 -6.06
CA ILE A 95 9.65 22.72 -4.82
C ILE A 95 11.15 22.72 -4.72
N ASP A 96 11.67 23.14 -3.56
CA ASP A 96 13.10 23.05 -3.27
C ASP A 96 13.62 21.60 -3.40
N LYS A 97 14.81 21.42 -3.95
CA LYS A 97 15.39 20.10 -4.19
C LYS A 97 15.59 19.31 -2.91
N ASP A 98 16.05 19.94 -1.84
CA ASP A 98 16.27 19.27 -0.55
C ASP A 98 14.93 18.85 0.08
N ALA A 99 13.87 19.65 -0.12
CA ALA A 99 12.52 19.27 0.26
C ALA A 99 12.03 18.05 -0.53
N CYS A 100 12.29 17.98 -1.84
CA CYS A 100 11.99 16.80 -2.66
C CYS A 100 12.74 15.57 -2.15
N ILE A 101 14.04 15.68 -1.88
CA ILE A 101 14.87 14.61 -1.32
C ILE A 101 14.28 14.10 0.00
N LYS A 102 13.92 15.02 0.88
CA LYS A 102 13.34 14.68 2.18
C LYS A 102 12.01 13.97 2.00
N ILE A 103 11.09 14.50 1.18
CA ILE A 103 9.80 13.87 0.89
C ILE A 103 10.01 12.43 0.42
N VAL A 104 10.86 12.21 -0.57
CA VAL A 104 11.08 10.86 -1.11
C VAL A 104 11.66 9.93 -0.05
N LYS A 105 12.68 10.37 0.68
CA LYS A 105 13.35 9.54 1.69
C LYS A 105 12.49 9.26 2.92
N ASP A 106 11.54 10.12 3.26
CA ASP A 106 10.57 9.89 4.35
C ASP A 106 9.64 8.70 4.01
N HIS A 107 9.47 8.37 2.74
CA HIS A 107 8.60 7.29 2.26
C HIS A 107 9.36 6.02 1.81
N LEU A 108 10.68 5.98 1.98
CA LEU A 108 11.53 4.87 1.58
C LEU A 108 12.14 4.15 2.77
N PHE A 109 12.16 2.82 2.69
CA PHE A 109 12.77 1.94 3.68
C PHE A 109 13.76 1.00 2.98
N ALA A 110 14.84 0.64 3.65
CA ALA A 110 15.78 -0.36 3.16
C ALA A 110 15.16 -1.77 3.25
N GLY A 111 15.42 -2.59 2.25
CA GLY A 111 14.92 -3.98 2.20
C GLY A 111 13.50 -4.10 1.69
N LYS A 112 13.05 -5.35 1.58
CA LYS A 112 11.66 -5.70 1.25
C LYS A 112 10.88 -5.89 2.54
N ILE A 113 9.85 -5.10 2.75
CA ILE A 113 8.90 -5.22 3.85
C ILE A 113 7.57 -5.60 3.25
N LEU A 114 7.24 -6.88 3.24
CA LEU A 114 5.94 -7.35 2.80
C LEU A 114 4.89 -7.14 3.89
N ARG A 115 3.63 -7.01 3.51
CA ARG A 115 2.54 -6.87 4.48
C ARG A 115 2.56 -7.96 5.54
N ASP A 116 2.81 -9.21 5.13
CA ASP A 116 2.75 -10.37 6.03
C ASP A 116 4.00 -10.51 6.91
N ASP A 117 5.07 -9.74 6.64
CA ASP A 117 6.26 -9.65 7.49
C ASP A 117 6.05 -8.66 8.66
N ILE A 118 5.02 -7.80 8.58
CA ILE A 118 4.73 -6.80 9.62
C ILE A 118 4.00 -7.49 10.78
N PRO A 119 4.50 -7.39 12.02
CA PRO A 119 3.84 -7.98 13.17
C PRO A 119 2.46 -7.40 13.41
N GLN A 120 1.56 -8.24 13.94
CA GLN A 120 0.24 -7.78 14.36
C GLN A 120 0.37 -6.71 15.45
N GLY A 121 -0.44 -5.64 15.34
CA GLY A 121 -0.38 -4.54 16.28
C GLY A 121 -1.68 -3.78 16.39
N LYS A 122 -1.82 -3.02 17.50
CA LYS A 122 -2.96 -2.14 17.78
C LYS A 122 -2.55 -0.69 17.57
N TYR A 123 -3.05 -0.04 16.53
CA TYR A 123 -2.63 1.32 16.15
C TYR A 123 -2.92 2.39 17.22
N LEU A 124 -3.96 2.22 18.04
CA LEU A 124 -4.29 3.21 19.10
C LEU A 124 -3.28 3.20 20.25
N THR A 125 -2.84 2.01 20.67
CA THR A 125 -1.94 1.83 21.81
C THR A 125 -0.49 1.58 21.39
N GLN A 126 -0.26 1.27 20.10
CA GLN A 126 1.02 0.81 19.55
C GLN A 126 1.55 -0.46 20.27
N GLU A 127 0.65 -1.26 20.86
CA GLU A 127 0.98 -2.59 21.36
C GLU A 127 1.21 -3.53 20.18
N GLY A 128 2.32 -4.30 20.20
CA GLY A 128 2.73 -5.10 19.06
C GLY A 128 3.23 -4.22 17.92
N GLY A 129 3.16 -4.73 16.67
CA GLY A 129 3.81 -4.06 15.56
C GLY A 129 5.32 -4.01 15.71
N ASP A 130 5.96 -3.19 14.89
CA ASP A 130 7.41 -2.93 14.97
C ASP A 130 7.72 -1.52 14.50
N VAL A 131 8.94 -1.05 14.78
CA VAL A 131 9.42 0.29 14.38
C VAL A 131 10.42 0.15 13.24
N TYR A 132 10.13 0.80 12.14
CA TYR A 132 10.94 0.83 10.93
C TYR A 132 11.55 2.22 10.73
N THR A 133 12.79 2.26 10.28
CA THR A 133 13.48 3.52 10.02
C THR A 133 13.50 3.83 8.53
N THR A 134 13.02 5.01 8.16
CA THR A 134 13.05 5.49 6.77
C THR A 134 14.47 5.85 6.34
N LEU A 135 14.69 6.03 5.03
CA LEU A 135 16.00 6.49 4.52
C LEU A 135 16.32 7.94 4.90
N SER A 136 15.37 8.71 5.42
CA SER A 136 15.61 10.03 6.02
C SER A 136 15.99 9.95 7.50
N GLY A 137 15.89 8.76 8.13
CA GLY A 137 16.17 8.54 9.55
C GLY A 137 14.96 8.70 10.47
N LYS A 138 13.74 8.89 9.94
CA LYS A 138 12.51 8.89 10.73
C LYS A 138 12.16 7.48 11.19
N SER A 139 11.65 7.37 12.42
CA SER A 139 11.11 6.12 12.97
C SER A 139 9.61 6.09 12.78
N ILE A 140 9.11 5.07 12.10
CA ILE A 140 7.69 4.84 11.82
C ILE A 140 7.27 3.50 12.44
N TRP A 141 6.30 3.54 13.34
CA TRP A 141 5.67 2.31 13.81
C TRP A 141 4.74 1.75 12.74
N MET A 142 4.82 0.45 12.49
CA MET A 142 3.91 -0.26 11.59
C MET A 142 3.30 -1.46 12.32
N GLY A 143 2.01 -1.63 12.18
CA GLY A 143 1.28 -2.76 12.72
C GLY A 143 0.29 -3.33 11.71
N LEU A 144 0.24 -4.66 11.62
CA LEU A 144 -0.75 -5.35 10.83
C LEU A 144 -2.02 -5.53 11.67
N PHE A 145 -3.13 -5.01 11.18
CA PHE A 145 -4.43 -5.13 11.81
C PHE A 145 -5.30 -6.12 11.03
N TYR A 146 -6.01 -6.96 11.76
CA TYR A 146 -7.02 -7.87 11.20
C TYR A 146 -8.40 -7.32 11.52
N GLU A 147 -9.14 -6.94 10.49
CA GLU A 147 -10.56 -6.66 10.64
C GLU A 147 -11.34 -7.95 10.45
N ASP A 148 -11.99 -8.39 11.54
CA ASP A 148 -12.92 -9.50 11.51
C ASP A 148 -14.32 -8.95 11.17
N TYR A 149 -14.75 -9.14 9.96
CA TYR A 149 -16.11 -8.81 9.53
C TYR A 149 -17.13 -9.92 9.84
N GLY A 150 -16.93 -10.61 10.95
CA GLY A 150 -17.98 -11.37 11.66
C GLY A 150 -18.57 -12.62 10.99
N ASN A 151 -18.31 -12.89 9.71
CA ASN A 151 -18.80 -14.06 8.97
C ASN A 151 -17.86 -14.53 7.87
N VAL A 152 -16.66 -14.00 7.76
CA VAL A 152 -15.66 -14.47 6.81
C VAL A 152 -14.78 -15.47 7.54
N VAL A 153 -15.02 -16.74 7.30
CA VAL A 153 -14.44 -17.87 8.06
C VAL A 153 -12.92 -18.00 7.88
N GLU A 154 -12.32 -17.40 6.87
CA GLU A 154 -10.88 -17.35 6.67
C GLU A 154 -10.48 -16.07 5.94
N GLY A 155 -9.67 -15.25 6.59
CA GLY A 155 -9.00 -14.12 5.96
C GLY A 155 -9.71 -12.78 6.09
N GLY A 156 -9.83 -12.26 7.28
CA GLY A 156 -10.18 -10.85 7.50
C GLY A 156 -9.26 -9.92 6.70
N VAL A 157 -9.74 -8.74 6.36
CA VAL A 157 -8.95 -7.72 5.65
C VAL A 157 -7.75 -7.37 6.49
N ARG A 158 -6.55 -7.56 5.93
CA ARG A 158 -5.29 -7.22 6.58
C ARG A 158 -4.88 -5.83 6.16
N VAL A 159 -4.91 -4.89 7.09
CA VAL A 159 -4.55 -3.49 6.85
C VAL A 159 -3.28 -3.16 7.61
N ILE A 160 -2.33 -2.54 6.92
CA ILE A 160 -1.14 -1.98 7.55
C ILE A 160 -1.50 -0.58 8.05
N TYR A 161 -1.30 -0.36 9.35
CA TYR A 161 -1.35 0.98 9.94
C TYR A 161 0.06 1.48 10.19
N LEU A 162 0.27 2.75 9.85
CA LEU A 162 1.50 3.48 10.10
C LEU A 162 1.25 4.52 11.17
N LYS A 163 2.18 4.69 12.07
CA LYS A 163 2.17 5.77 13.04
C LYS A 163 3.50 6.51 12.98
N GLY A 164 3.48 7.64 12.31
CA GLY A 164 4.47 8.70 12.37
C GLY A 164 3.91 9.84 13.21
N ASP A 165 3.86 11.04 12.66
CA ASP A 165 3.23 12.20 13.31
C ASP A 165 1.70 12.02 13.39
N VAL A 166 1.11 11.32 12.44
CA VAL A 166 -0.32 10.94 12.41
C VAL A 166 -0.47 9.44 12.16
N THR A 167 -1.67 8.90 12.38
CA THR A 167 -1.98 7.51 11.99
C THR A 167 -2.44 7.50 10.54
N ILE A 168 -1.89 6.59 9.75
CA ILE A 168 -2.12 6.50 8.31
C ILE A 168 -2.35 5.05 7.94
N ASP A 169 -3.27 4.81 7.00
CA ASP A 169 -3.61 3.50 6.50
C ASP A 169 -2.93 3.24 5.15
N ILE A 170 -2.65 1.99 4.87
CA ILE A 170 -2.26 1.52 3.55
C ILE A 170 -3.51 1.10 2.76
N ALA A 171 -3.72 1.72 1.60
CA ALA A 171 -4.84 1.41 0.73
C ALA A 171 -4.59 0.16 -0.13
N SER A 172 -3.35 -0.03 -0.59
CA SER A 172 -2.94 -1.18 -1.40
C SER A 172 -1.54 -1.62 -1.00
N SER A 173 -1.31 -2.90 -0.89
CA SER A 173 -0.05 -3.46 -0.40
C SER A 173 0.50 -4.55 -1.30
N ASN A 174 1.80 -4.87 -1.12
CA ASN A 174 2.49 -6.00 -1.73
C ASN A 174 2.65 -5.95 -3.25
N ILE A 175 2.64 -4.79 -3.88
CA ILE A 175 3.09 -4.72 -5.27
C ILE A 175 4.60 -4.91 -5.30
N GLN A 176 5.08 -5.91 -6.03
CA GLN A 176 6.48 -6.34 -6.05
C GLN A 176 7.13 -6.11 -7.42
N PRO A 177 7.70 -4.92 -7.68
CA PRO A 177 8.71 -4.75 -8.72
C PRO A 177 9.93 -5.63 -8.44
N THR A 178 10.78 -5.86 -9.44
CA THR A 178 11.94 -6.76 -9.34
C THR A 178 12.91 -6.37 -8.23
N ASN A 179 12.98 -5.09 -7.88
CA ASN A 179 13.91 -4.53 -6.89
C ASN A 179 13.23 -4.00 -5.61
N GLY A 180 12.02 -4.43 -5.28
CA GLY A 180 11.44 -3.96 -4.02
C GLY A 180 9.97 -4.28 -3.80
N VAL A 181 9.35 -3.48 -2.95
CA VAL A 181 7.92 -3.55 -2.63
C VAL A 181 7.33 -2.15 -2.65
N VAL A 182 6.13 -2.01 -3.20
CA VAL A 182 5.35 -0.77 -3.17
C VAL A 182 4.08 -1.00 -2.36
N HIS A 183 3.83 -0.12 -1.40
CA HIS A 183 2.56 0.04 -0.72
C HIS A 183 2.00 1.41 -1.03
N SER A 184 0.72 1.51 -1.36
CA SER A 184 0.05 2.77 -1.62
C SER A 184 -0.58 3.31 -0.35
N LEU A 185 -0.26 4.53 0.01
CA LEU A 185 -0.96 5.26 1.08
C LEU A 185 -2.41 5.55 0.70
N ILE A 186 -3.26 5.66 1.71
CA ILE A 186 -4.65 6.04 1.52
C ILE A 186 -4.75 7.43 0.85
N TYR A 187 -5.75 7.62 0.01
CA TYR A 187 -5.88 8.82 -0.85
C TYR A 187 -5.95 10.14 -0.07
N ASN A 188 -6.45 10.14 1.16
CA ASN A 188 -6.56 11.32 2.00
C ASN A 188 -5.29 11.64 2.81
N TYR A 189 -4.24 10.86 2.66
CA TYR A 189 -2.92 11.17 3.22
C TYR A 189 -2.41 12.51 2.68
N VAL A 190 -1.79 13.29 3.53
CA VAL A 190 -1.13 14.56 3.16
C VAL A 190 0.35 14.46 3.47
N LEU A 191 1.20 14.87 2.53
CA LEU A 191 2.66 14.81 2.68
C LEU A 191 3.13 15.51 3.95
N GLY A 192 4.08 14.87 4.65
CA GLY A 192 4.61 15.33 5.93
C GLY A 192 4.02 14.65 7.15
N GLY A 193 3.06 13.76 6.97
CA GLY A 193 2.48 12.98 8.08
C GLY A 193 3.26 11.70 8.43
N LEU A 194 4.15 11.23 7.55
CA LEU A 194 5.16 10.20 7.84
C LEU A 194 6.40 10.81 8.42
#